data_2ee6e49221ea9dc74ed2cadefa634524
#
_entry.id   2ee6e49221ea9dc74ed2cadefa634524
#
_cell.length_a   1.000
_cell.length_b   1.000
_cell.length_c   1.000
_cell.angle_alpha   90.00
_cell.angle_beta   90.00
_cell.angle_gamma   90.00
#
_symmetry.space_group_name_H-M   'P 1'
#
loop_
_entity.id
_entity.type
_entity.pdbx_description
1 polymer ?
#
loop_
_entity_poly.entity_id
_entity_poly.type
_entity_poly.pdbx_seq_one_letter_code
_entity_poly.pdbx_strand_id
1 'polypeptide(L)' 'MYNILVVDDEVRIRSIIKKYAEFEGHAVIEAGDGMEAVHLCRKQN' A
#
# COMPACT_ATOMS: atom_id res chain seq x y z
N MET A 1 8.54 -12.81 0.72
CA MET A 1 8.01 -11.59 0.07
C MET A 1 6.50 -11.53 0.17
N TYR A 2 5.97 -10.39 0.56
CA TYR A 2 4.51 -10.22 0.69
C TYR A 2 4.04 -9.10 -0.21
N ASN A 3 2.76 -9.13 -0.54
CA ASN A 3 2.09 -8.01 -1.20
C ASN A 3 1.36 -7.24 -0.10
N ILE A 4 1.78 -6.00 0.14
CA ILE A 4 1.28 -5.20 1.23
C ILE A 4 0.46 -4.04 0.68
N LEU A 5 -0.77 -3.89 1.21
CA LEU A 5 -1.61 -2.75 0.87
C LEU A 5 -1.57 -1.77 2.03
N VAL A 6 -1.11 -0.55 1.75
CA VAL A 6 -1.04 0.52 2.75
C VAL A 6 -2.16 1.50 2.51
N VAL A 7 -3.03 1.68 3.48
CA VAL A 7 -4.16 2.60 3.40
C VAL A 7 -3.98 3.71 4.41
N ASP A 8 -3.79 4.94 3.93
CA ASP A 8 -3.64 6.10 4.79
C ASP A 8 -3.88 7.35 3.95
N ASP A 9 -4.55 8.34 4.52
CA ASP A 9 -4.79 9.60 3.83
C ASP A 9 -3.57 10.53 3.87
N GLU A 10 -2.57 10.20 4.66
CA GLU A 10 -1.31 10.96 4.75
C GLU A 10 -0.27 10.38 3.80
N VAL A 11 0.01 11.11 2.71
CA VAL A 11 0.96 10.67 1.70
C VAL A 11 2.36 10.43 2.29
N ARG A 12 2.77 11.29 3.23
CA ARG A 12 4.10 11.16 3.85
C ARG A 12 4.24 9.86 4.61
N ILE A 13 3.22 9.50 5.36
CA ILE A 13 3.23 8.26 6.14
C ILE A 13 3.23 7.05 5.22
N ARG A 14 2.39 7.07 4.18
CA ARG A 14 2.38 5.99 3.19
C ARG A 14 3.74 5.79 2.54
N SER A 15 4.40 6.91 2.18
CA SER A 15 5.71 6.85 1.53
C SER A 15 6.76 6.21 2.42
N ILE A 16 6.74 6.52 3.72
CA ILE A 16 7.68 5.95 4.67
C ILE A 16 7.47 4.44 4.79
N ILE A 17 6.21 4.03 4.96
CA ILE A 17 5.87 2.61 5.09
C ILE A 17 6.25 1.86 3.82
N LYS A 18 5.96 2.44 2.66
CA LYS A 18 6.31 1.84 1.39
C LYS A 18 7.81 1.61 1.27
N LYS A 19 8.62 2.60 1.62
CA LYS A 19 10.07 2.48 1.56
C LYS A 19 10.58 1.37 2.46
N TYR A 20 10.06 1.27 3.68
CA TYR A 20 10.46 0.21 4.59
C TYR A 20 10.09 -1.17 4.06
N ALA A 21 8.87 -1.31 3.57
CA ALA A 21 8.40 -2.60 3.07
C ALA A 21 9.19 -3.01 1.83
N GLU A 22 9.44 -2.08 0.92
CA GLU A 22 10.25 -2.38 -0.27
C GLU A 22 11.68 -2.75 0.09
N PHE A 23 12.23 -2.09 1.09
CA PHE A 23 13.57 -2.41 1.58
C PHE A 23 13.64 -3.86 2.10
N GLU A 24 12.55 -4.33 2.72
CA GLU A 24 12.46 -5.71 3.19
C GLU A 24 12.12 -6.70 2.07
N GLY A 25 11.96 -6.23 0.85
CA GLY A 25 11.69 -7.09 -0.30
C GLY A 25 10.22 -7.38 -0.55
N HIS A 26 9.32 -6.55 -0.02
CA HIS A 26 7.89 -6.71 -0.24
C HIS A 26 7.38 -5.79 -1.34
N ALA A 27 6.32 -6.22 -2.02
CA ALA A 27 5.62 -5.37 -2.98
C ALA A 27 4.59 -4.54 -2.22
N VAL A 28 4.51 -3.24 -2.54
CA VAL A 28 3.61 -2.33 -1.82
C VAL A 28 2.67 -1.63 -2.79
N ILE A 29 1.41 -1.60 -2.43
CA ILE A 29 0.37 -0.86 -3.13
C ILE A 29 -0.18 0.18 -2.16
N GLU A 30 -0.31 1.42 -2.60
CA GLU A 30 -0.80 2.51 -1.77
C GLU A 30 -2.24 2.85 -2.12
N ALA A 31 -3.03 3.14 -1.10
CA ALA A 31 -4.40 3.64 -1.26
C ALA A 31 -4.60 4.83 -0.34
N GLY A 32 -5.32 5.85 -0.82
CA GLY A 32 -5.57 7.05 -0.04
C GLY A 32 -6.76 6.93 0.90
N ASP A 33 -7.66 5.98 0.64
CA ASP A 33 -8.83 5.75 1.47
C ASP A 33 -9.33 4.32 1.31
N GLY A 34 -10.35 3.96 2.10
CA GLY A 34 -10.88 2.61 2.10
C GLY A 34 -11.53 2.18 0.79
N MET A 35 -12.19 3.11 0.10
CA MET A 35 -12.81 2.79 -1.18
C MET A 35 -11.77 2.47 -2.24
N GLU A 36 -10.70 3.26 -2.28
CA GLU A 36 -9.59 3.00 -3.18
C GLU A 36 -8.94 1.66 -2.87
N ALA A 37 -8.79 1.35 -1.58
CA ALA A 37 -8.23 0.08 -1.15
C ALA A 37 -9.06 -1.10 -1.66
N VAL A 38 -10.38 -1.03 -1.53
CA VAL A 38 -11.27 -2.08 -2.01
C VAL A 38 -11.15 -2.22 -3.53
N HIS A 39 -11.13 -1.11 -4.23
CA HIS A 39 -11.00 -1.11 -5.69
C HIS A 39 -9.69 -1.79 -6.13
N LEU A 40 -8.60 -1.45 -5.48
CA LEU A 40 -7.30 -2.03 -5.79
C LEU A 40 -7.25 -3.52 -5.47
N CYS A 41 -7.85 -3.93 -4.36
CA CYS A 41 -7.91 -5.34 -4.01
C CYS A 41 -8.67 -6.15 -5.07
N ARG A 42 -9.76 -5.61 -5.59
CA ARG A 42 -10.52 -6.26 -6.65
C ARG A 42 -9.73 -6.39 -7.94
N LYS A 43 -8.96 -5.36 -8.27
CA LYS A 43 -8.11 -5.38 -9.45
C LYS A 43 -6.97 -6.38 -9.33
N GLN A 44 -6.42 -6.51 -8.16
CA GLN A 44 -5.30 -7.39 -7.90
C GLN A 44 -5.70 -8.87 -7.86
N ASN A 45 -6.96 -9.07 -7.60
CA ASN A 45 -7.48 -10.42 -7.52
C ASN A 45 -7.86 -10.95 -8.90
#